data_f8efb3747aa84836616677d4a1c44065
#
_entry.id   f8efb3747aa84836616677d4a1c44065
#
_cell.length_a   1.000
_cell.length_b   1.000
_cell.length_c   1.000
_cell.angle_alpha   90.00
_cell.angle_beta   90.00
_cell.angle_gamma   90.00
#
_symmetry.space_group_name_H-M   'P 1'
#
loop_
_entity.id
_entity.type
_entity.pdbx_description
1 polymer ?
#
loop_
_entity_poly.entity_id
_entity_poly.type
_entity_poly.pdbx_seq_one_letter_code
_entity_poly.pdbx_strand_id
1 'polypeptide(L)'
;MAERILVVGPNDCLAMVDDLAPKGFEIVKAPHNSPEQKAALPGTHYFVGFIQQYVTPQLYTEAPHLKLVQMLSAGYDRADLAAAGKSGVPLCANGGANSVAVSEHAMLLMLSVSRRLITQHGNVTAGRWHGNAPPTVHEIRNKVLGIVGLGTIGKKVAKLAQAFGMIVHYYDIKRLKEEEEDALGVRFRLLPEILRHSDVLSLHVPLNDSTHHMIGKDELAVMKKSAVIVNTSRGPVIDEKAMTAALSSGNLFGAGLDVFDEEPTPPNNPLLKLDNVVLTAHLAGPTFESNITRLRNGFDNVQRVARGEPALWVVPELAG
;
A
#
# COMPACT_ATOMS: atom_id res chain seq x y z
N MET A 1 -34.36 14.21 -10.85
CA MET A 1 -33.12 14.11 -11.66
C MET A 1 -32.35 12.93 -11.11
N ALA A 2 -31.59 12.22 -11.96
CA ALA A 2 -30.72 11.14 -11.49
C ALA A 2 -29.61 11.70 -10.58
N GLU A 3 -29.28 11.00 -9.52
CA GLU A 3 -28.17 11.38 -8.64
C GLU A 3 -26.84 11.18 -9.37
N ARG A 4 -25.87 12.09 -9.16
CA ARG A 4 -24.60 12.11 -9.87
C ARG A 4 -23.51 11.42 -9.08
N ILE A 5 -22.80 10.51 -9.76
CA ILE A 5 -21.53 9.94 -9.32
C ILE A 5 -20.40 10.63 -10.09
N LEU A 6 -19.52 11.34 -9.40
CA LEU A 6 -18.29 11.86 -9.97
C LEU A 6 -17.16 10.86 -9.67
N VAL A 7 -16.57 10.28 -10.72
CA VAL A 7 -15.43 9.36 -10.60
C VAL A 7 -14.15 10.07 -11.02
N VAL A 8 -13.16 10.14 -10.11
CA VAL A 8 -11.89 10.81 -10.36
C VAL A 8 -10.73 9.82 -10.20
N GLY A 9 -9.88 9.76 -11.20
CA GLY A 9 -8.74 8.85 -11.20
C GLY A 9 -7.88 8.93 -12.46
N PRO A 10 -6.87 8.05 -12.58
CA PRO A 10 -6.08 7.92 -13.79
C PRO A 10 -6.89 7.30 -14.95
N ASN A 11 -6.44 7.52 -16.17
CA ASN A 11 -7.17 7.15 -17.38
C ASN A 11 -7.48 5.66 -17.51
N ASP A 12 -6.57 4.79 -17.08
CA ASP A 12 -6.76 3.34 -17.06
C ASP A 12 -7.91 2.90 -16.14
N CYS A 13 -8.02 3.52 -14.97
CA CYS A 13 -9.15 3.31 -14.06
C CYS A 13 -10.46 3.88 -14.65
N LEU A 14 -10.41 5.10 -15.20
CA LEU A 14 -11.59 5.75 -15.79
C LEU A 14 -12.14 4.99 -17.01
N ALA A 15 -11.30 4.29 -17.76
CA ALA A 15 -11.73 3.47 -18.90
C ALA A 15 -12.62 2.28 -18.50
N MET A 16 -12.50 1.80 -17.26
CA MET A 16 -13.29 0.66 -16.74
C MET A 16 -14.66 1.08 -16.18
N VAL A 17 -14.88 2.38 -16.00
CA VAL A 17 -16.08 2.89 -15.30
C VAL A 17 -17.36 2.55 -16.05
N ASP A 18 -17.40 2.68 -17.39
CA ASP A 18 -18.62 2.48 -18.18
C ASP A 18 -19.16 1.05 -18.08
N ASP A 19 -18.25 0.05 -17.96
CA ASP A 19 -18.61 -1.36 -17.85
C ASP A 19 -19.08 -1.75 -16.43
N LEU A 20 -18.73 -0.96 -15.43
CA LEU A 20 -18.92 -1.28 -14.01
C LEU A 20 -19.93 -0.36 -13.31
N ALA A 21 -20.23 0.80 -13.89
CA ALA A 21 -21.07 1.80 -13.26
C ALA A 21 -22.52 1.32 -13.09
N PRO A 22 -23.16 1.60 -11.95
CA PRO A 22 -24.53 1.20 -11.69
C PRO A 22 -25.52 1.99 -12.56
N LYS A 23 -26.60 1.33 -12.98
CA LYS A 23 -27.70 1.98 -13.72
C LYS A 23 -28.49 2.93 -12.80
N GLY A 24 -29.07 3.97 -13.38
CA GLY A 24 -29.94 4.91 -12.67
C GLY A 24 -29.23 6.12 -12.08
N PHE A 25 -27.92 6.24 -12.30
CA PHE A 25 -27.11 7.39 -11.91
C PHE A 25 -26.58 8.15 -13.13
N GLU A 26 -26.33 9.44 -12.95
CA GLU A 26 -25.55 10.24 -13.88
C GLU A 26 -24.06 10.04 -13.59
N ILE A 27 -23.31 9.48 -14.52
CA ILE A 27 -21.87 9.21 -14.35
C ILE A 27 -21.05 10.31 -14.99
N VAL A 28 -20.20 10.96 -14.19
CA VAL A 28 -19.20 11.92 -14.68
C VAL A 28 -17.82 11.36 -14.37
N LYS A 29 -16.99 11.22 -15.41
CA LYS A 29 -15.60 10.77 -15.31
C LYS A 29 -14.67 11.96 -15.49
N ALA A 30 -13.69 12.13 -14.62
CA ALA A 30 -12.76 13.25 -14.71
C ALA A 30 -11.33 12.85 -14.29
N PRO A 31 -10.32 13.26 -15.05
CA PRO A 31 -8.92 13.22 -14.57
C PRO A 31 -8.73 14.10 -13.34
N HIS A 32 -7.67 13.85 -12.59
CA HIS A 32 -7.29 14.68 -11.44
C HIS A 32 -7.06 16.14 -11.85
N ASN A 33 -7.60 17.06 -11.05
CA ASN A 33 -7.43 18.53 -11.21
C ASN A 33 -7.93 19.07 -12.55
N SER A 34 -8.76 18.32 -13.28
CA SER A 34 -9.28 18.76 -14.57
C SER A 34 -10.42 19.78 -14.42
N PRO A 35 -10.71 20.59 -15.47
CA PRO A 35 -11.88 21.47 -15.50
C PRO A 35 -13.20 20.72 -15.31
N GLU A 36 -13.30 19.50 -15.85
CA GLU A 36 -14.47 18.64 -15.75
C GLU A 36 -14.74 18.22 -14.29
N GLN A 37 -13.67 17.88 -13.54
CA GLN A 37 -13.78 17.59 -12.11
C GLN A 37 -14.39 18.79 -11.36
N LYS A 38 -13.85 19.98 -11.57
CA LYS A 38 -14.31 21.19 -10.89
C LYS A 38 -15.74 21.54 -11.26
N ALA A 39 -16.09 21.43 -12.54
CA ALA A 39 -17.45 21.75 -13.03
C ALA A 39 -18.51 20.77 -12.51
N ALA A 40 -18.13 19.52 -12.21
CA ALA A 40 -19.07 18.50 -11.75
C ALA A 40 -19.37 18.58 -10.24
N LEU A 41 -18.47 19.11 -9.43
CA LEU A 41 -18.57 19.13 -7.95
C LEU A 41 -19.91 19.67 -7.43
N PRO A 42 -20.44 20.81 -7.89
CA PRO A 42 -21.68 21.37 -7.33
C PRO A 42 -22.92 20.46 -7.43
N GLY A 43 -22.97 19.57 -8.42
CA GLY A 43 -24.07 18.62 -8.62
C GLY A 43 -23.74 17.19 -8.16
N THR A 44 -22.60 16.97 -7.50
CA THR A 44 -22.14 15.63 -7.12
C THR A 44 -22.82 15.15 -5.84
N HIS A 45 -23.39 13.92 -5.89
CA HIS A 45 -23.96 13.23 -4.73
C HIS A 45 -23.00 12.17 -4.19
N TYR A 46 -22.20 11.54 -5.03
CA TYR A 46 -21.25 10.50 -4.67
C TYR A 46 -19.91 10.81 -5.30
N PHE A 47 -18.87 11.02 -4.49
CA PHE A 47 -17.52 11.30 -4.96
C PHE A 47 -16.67 10.05 -4.81
N VAL A 48 -16.28 9.43 -5.93
CA VAL A 48 -15.58 8.13 -5.98
C VAL A 48 -14.23 8.31 -6.64
N GLY A 49 -13.17 7.69 -6.12
CA GLY A 49 -11.88 7.74 -6.83
C GLY A 49 -10.64 7.66 -5.94
N PHE A 50 -9.48 7.97 -6.53
CA PHE A 50 -8.22 8.17 -5.80
C PHE A 50 -8.15 9.62 -5.31
N ILE A 51 -8.98 9.95 -4.33
CA ILE A 51 -9.42 11.31 -4.02
C ILE A 51 -9.07 11.81 -2.62
N GLN A 52 -8.24 11.09 -1.87
CA GLN A 52 -7.92 11.46 -0.48
C GLN A 52 -7.42 12.89 -0.32
N GLN A 53 -6.63 13.41 -1.26
CA GLN A 53 -6.09 14.78 -1.25
C GLN A 53 -7.14 15.87 -1.47
N TYR A 54 -8.33 15.50 -1.95
CA TYR A 54 -9.45 16.44 -2.12
C TYR A 54 -10.39 16.47 -0.91
N VAL A 55 -10.22 15.55 0.04
CA VAL A 55 -11.01 15.54 1.30
C VAL A 55 -10.52 16.68 2.18
N THR A 56 -11.10 17.85 1.99
CA THR A 56 -10.76 19.13 2.66
C THR A 56 -12.07 19.86 2.99
N PRO A 57 -12.07 20.89 3.84
CA PRO A 57 -13.26 21.72 4.08
C PRO A 57 -13.88 22.28 2.80
N GLN A 58 -13.04 22.61 1.80
CA GLN A 58 -13.48 23.15 0.52
C GLN A 58 -14.35 22.16 -0.26
N LEU A 59 -14.04 20.85 -0.24
CA LEU A 59 -14.85 19.82 -0.91
C LEU A 59 -16.32 19.91 -0.50
N TYR A 60 -16.58 19.98 0.80
CA TYR A 60 -17.95 19.98 1.34
C TYR A 60 -18.70 21.28 1.08
N THR A 61 -17.96 22.38 0.82
CA THR A 61 -18.54 23.66 0.37
C THR A 61 -18.88 23.62 -1.10
N GLU A 62 -17.99 23.09 -1.95
CA GLU A 62 -18.15 23.03 -3.42
C GLU A 62 -19.11 21.94 -3.87
N ALA A 63 -19.30 20.89 -3.05
CA ALA A 63 -20.21 19.78 -3.34
C ALA A 63 -21.28 19.61 -2.23
N PRO A 64 -22.22 20.56 -2.10
CA PRO A 64 -23.17 20.61 -0.97
C PRO A 64 -24.19 19.47 -0.94
N HIS A 65 -24.28 18.68 -2.00
CA HIS A 65 -25.21 17.55 -2.13
C HIS A 65 -24.56 16.19 -1.86
N LEU A 66 -23.30 16.16 -1.37
CA LEU A 66 -22.57 14.92 -1.09
C LEU A 66 -23.30 14.05 -0.06
N LYS A 67 -23.43 12.77 -0.39
CA LYS A 67 -23.96 11.70 0.43
C LYS A 67 -22.90 10.67 0.81
N LEU A 68 -21.82 10.59 0.03
CA LEU A 68 -20.70 9.65 0.24
C LEU A 68 -19.42 10.18 -0.42
N VAL A 69 -18.31 10.05 0.27
CA VAL A 69 -16.96 10.14 -0.28
C VAL A 69 -16.34 8.76 -0.21
N GLN A 70 -16.17 8.11 -1.37
CA GLN A 70 -15.66 6.76 -1.51
C GLN A 70 -14.27 6.76 -2.13
N MET A 71 -13.25 6.59 -1.32
CA MET A 71 -11.89 6.42 -1.82
C MET A 71 -11.70 5.03 -2.43
N LEU A 72 -11.00 4.94 -3.57
CA LEU A 72 -10.57 3.67 -4.17
C LEU A 72 -9.23 3.18 -3.60
N SER A 73 -8.57 3.99 -2.78
CA SER A 73 -7.37 3.62 -2.02
C SER A 73 -7.74 2.95 -0.70
N ALA A 74 -6.82 2.11 -0.19
CA ALA A 74 -6.91 1.58 1.17
C ALA A 74 -6.38 2.60 2.20
N GLY A 75 -5.33 3.37 1.83
CA GLY A 75 -4.79 4.44 2.66
C GLY A 75 -5.58 5.74 2.53
N TYR A 76 -5.63 6.50 3.62
CA TYR A 76 -6.36 7.76 3.74
C TYR A 76 -5.55 8.83 4.50
N ASP A 77 -4.26 8.64 4.61
CA ASP A 77 -3.30 9.46 5.36
C ASP A 77 -3.19 10.92 4.86
N ARG A 78 -3.69 11.21 3.65
CA ARG A 78 -3.77 12.56 3.09
C ARG A 78 -5.16 13.20 3.17
N ALA A 79 -6.14 12.52 3.78
CA ALA A 79 -7.48 13.05 3.94
C ALA A 79 -7.60 13.88 5.22
N ASP A 80 -8.27 15.03 5.16
CA ASP A 80 -8.61 15.80 6.36
C ASP A 80 -9.79 15.15 7.09
N LEU A 81 -9.45 14.30 8.07
CA LEU A 81 -10.45 13.58 8.87
C LEU A 81 -11.30 14.52 9.72
N ALA A 82 -10.76 15.66 10.17
CA ALA A 82 -11.53 16.64 10.93
C ALA A 82 -12.60 17.31 10.06
N ALA A 83 -12.26 17.64 8.80
CA ALA A 83 -13.23 18.17 7.84
C ALA A 83 -14.30 17.12 7.51
N ALA A 84 -13.93 15.86 7.29
CA ALA A 84 -14.85 14.77 7.01
C ALA A 84 -15.82 14.56 8.18
N GLY A 85 -15.31 14.49 9.41
CA GLY A 85 -16.15 14.33 10.62
C GLY A 85 -17.15 15.48 10.81
N LYS A 86 -16.74 16.72 10.57
CA LYS A 86 -17.62 17.90 10.66
C LYS A 86 -18.71 17.92 9.59
N SER A 87 -18.46 17.35 8.42
CA SER A 87 -19.42 17.35 7.32
C SER A 87 -20.63 16.43 7.55
N GLY A 88 -20.48 15.40 8.38
CA GLY A 88 -21.46 14.33 8.54
C GLY A 88 -21.60 13.40 7.33
N VAL A 89 -20.82 13.60 6.25
CA VAL A 89 -20.81 12.76 5.06
C VAL A 89 -19.86 11.57 5.30
N PRO A 90 -20.30 10.32 5.12
CA PRO A 90 -19.43 9.16 5.27
C PRO A 90 -18.21 9.24 4.37
N LEU A 91 -17.01 9.12 4.96
CA LEU A 91 -15.74 8.95 4.27
C LEU A 91 -15.34 7.48 4.35
N CYS A 92 -15.25 6.82 3.20
CA CYS A 92 -14.98 5.39 3.12
C CYS A 92 -13.67 5.12 2.39
N ALA A 93 -12.86 4.21 2.94
CA ALA A 93 -11.72 3.60 2.26
C ALA A 93 -12.19 2.39 1.43
N ASN A 94 -11.27 1.70 0.74
CA ASN A 94 -11.63 0.53 -0.06
C ASN A 94 -11.09 -0.76 0.58
N GLY A 95 -11.94 -1.42 1.35
CA GLY A 95 -11.65 -2.55 2.24
C GLY A 95 -10.87 -3.72 1.64
N GLY A 96 -9.57 -3.58 1.46
CA GLY A 96 -8.68 -4.67 1.07
C GLY A 96 -8.73 -5.07 -0.41
N ALA A 97 -9.36 -4.28 -1.27
CA ALA A 97 -9.50 -4.58 -2.70
C ALA A 97 -8.16 -4.80 -3.43
N ASN A 98 -7.08 -4.18 -2.96
CA ASN A 98 -5.73 -4.33 -3.51
C ASN A 98 -4.87 -5.35 -2.76
N SER A 99 -5.42 -6.07 -1.79
CA SER A 99 -4.61 -6.88 -0.87
C SER A 99 -3.90 -8.05 -1.57
N VAL A 100 -4.47 -8.61 -2.63
CA VAL A 100 -3.82 -9.63 -3.46
C VAL A 100 -2.64 -9.01 -4.20
N ALA A 101 -2.87 -7.94 -4.94
CA ALA A 101 -1.84 -7.25 -5.70
C ALA A 101 -0.63 -6.85 -4.84
N VAL A 102 -0.87 -6.20 -3.69
CA VAL A 102 0.20 -5.78 -2.78
C VAL A 102 0.94 -6.98 -2.20
N SER A 103 0.25 -8.08 -1.87
CA SER A 103 0.91 -9.28 -1.34
C SER A 103 1.81 -9.97 -2.38
N GLU A 104 1.38 -10.03 -3.62
CA GLU A 104 2.18 -10.55 -4.75
C GLU A 104 3.40 -9.64 -5.02
N HIS A 105 3.19 -8.33 -4.99
CA HIS A 105 4.26 -7.36 -5.18
C HIS A 105 5.31 -7.40 -4.06
N ALA A 106 4.90 -7.58 -2.81
CA ALA A 106 5.82 -7.78 -1.70
C ALA A 106 6.70 -9.03 -1.90
N MET A 107 6.11 -10.14 -2.37
CA MET A 107 6.86 -11.35 -2.72
C MET A 107 7.78 -11.14 -3.92
N LEU A 108 7.34 -10.41 -4.95
CA LEU A 108 8.16 -10.03 -6.10
C LEU A 108 9.41 -9.25 -5.66
N LEU A 109 9.24 -8.22 -4.83
CA LEU A 109 10.35 -7.43 -4.30
C LEU A 109 11.31 -8.29 -3.48
N MET A 110 10.79 -9.12 -2.58
CA MET A 110 11.57 -10.05 -1.76
C MET A 110 12.45 -10.96 -2.62
N LEU A 111 11.87 -11.62 -3.62
CA LEU A 111 12.58 -12.51 -4.53
C LEU A 111 13.57 -11.74 -5.39
N SER A 112 13.19 -10.59 -5.92
CA SER A 112 14.04 -9.76 -6.78
C SER A 112 15.31 -9.29 -6.07
N VAL A 113 15.18 -8.84 -4.82
CA VAL A 113 16.34 -8.46 -3.98
C VAL A 113 17.20 -9.68 -3.64
N SER A 114 16.57 -10.76 -3.14
CA SER A 114 17.30 -11.98 -2.73
C SER A 114 18.08 -12.60 -3.90
N ARG A 115 17.57 -12.50 -5.12
CA ARG A 115 18.20 -13.05 -6.33
C ARG A 115 18.99 -12.01 -7.12
N ARG A 116 19.12 -10.76 -6.66
CA ARG A 116 19.79 -9.68 -7.38
C ARG A 116 19.31 -9.55 -8.84
N LEU A 117 18.00 -9.64 -9.05
CA LEU A 117 17.39 -9.76 -10.38
C LEU A 117 17.78 -8.60 -11.31
N ILE A 118 17.75 -7.36 -10.82
CA ILE A 118 18.06 -6.16 -11.61
C ILE A 118 19.53 -6.17 -12.07
N THR A 119 20.45 -6.52 -11.16
CA THR A 119 21.88 -6.64 -11.49
C THR A 119 22.12 -7.72 -12.53
N GLN A 120 21.50 -8.90 -12.36
CA GLN A 120 21.65 -10.00 -13.33
C GLN A 120 21.08 -9.61 -14.72
N HIS A 121 19.87 -9.03 -14.74
CA HIS A 121 19.26 -8.53 -15.98
C HIS A 121 20.17 -7.50 -16.67
N GLY A 122 20.65 -6.50 -15.92
CA GLY A 122 21.55 -5.47 -16.45
C GLY A 122 22.88 -6.03 -16.97
N ASN A 123 23.40 -7.10 -16.38
CA ASN A 123 24.60 -7.77 -16.90
C ASN A 123 24.34 -8.46 -18.26
N VAL A 124 23.27 -9.23 -18.35
CA VAL A 124 22.92 -9.94 -19.59
C VAL A 124 22.61 -8.96 -20.72
N THR A 125 21.81 -7.93 -20.48
CA THR A 125 21.45 -6.92 -21.49
C THR A 125 22.66 -6.10 -21.97
N ALA A 126 23.68 -5.96 -21.10
CA ALA A 126 24.93 -5.31 -21.47
C ALA A 126 26.01 -6.30 -22.04
N GLY A 127 25.63 -7.54 -22.34
CA GLY A 127 26.54 -8.55 -22.89
C GLY A 127 27.62 -9.09 -21.94
N ARG A 128 27.46 -8.82 -20.62
CA ARG A 128 28.48 -9.21 -19.62
C ARG A 128 28.28 -10.61 -19.04
N TRP A 129 27.21 -11.30 -19.36
CA TRP A 129 26.82 -12.62 -18.83
C TRP A 129 26.83 -12.64 -17.29
N HIS A 130 27.85 -13.16 -16.63
CA HIS A 130 27.97 -13.18 -15.16
C HIS A 130 28.56 -11.88 -14.57
N GLY A 131 28.99 -10.92 -15.38
CA GLY A 131 29.81 -9.80 -14.94
C GLY A 131 31.24 -10.23 -14.52
N ASN A 132 32.00 -9.33 -13.92
CA ASN A 132 33.35 -9.63 -13.44
C ASN A 132 33.35 -10.52 -12.17
N ALA A 133 32.31 -10.44 -11.36
CA ALA A 133 32.07 -11.31 -10.21
C ALA A 133 30.57 -11.56 -10.07
N PRO A 134 30.10 -12.83 -10.03
CA PRO A 134 28.70 -13.13 -9.82
C PRO A 134 28.27 -12.59 -8.44
N PRO A 135 27.12 -11.90 -8.35
CA PRO A 135 26.64 -11.40 -7.06
C PRO A 135 26.22 -12.56 -6.16
N THR A 136 26.45 -12.43 -4.87
CA THR A 136 25.86 -13.36 -3.88
C THR A 136 24.35 -13.27 -3.96
N VAL A 137 23.68 -14.43 -4.10
CA VAL A 137 22.22 -14.58 -4.14
C VAL A 137 21.76 -15.57 -3.09
N HIS A 138 20.53 -15.44 -2.63
CA HIS A 138 19.98 -16.27 -1.57
C HIS A 138 18.67 -16.94 -1.98
N GLU A 139 18.45 -18.13 -1.42
CA GLU A 139 17.12 -18.76 -1.38
C GLU A 139 16.36 -18.22 -0.17
N ILE A 140 15.02 -18.20 -0.27
CA ILE A 140 14.13 -17.78 0.85
C ILE A 140 13.58 -18.97 1.63
N ARG A 141 13.71 -20.19 1.14
CA ARG A 141 13.29 -21.42 1.84
C ARG A 141 14.01 -21.56 3.19
N ASN A 142 13.29 -21.95 4.23
CA ASN A 142 13.76 -22.07 5.61
C ASN A 142 14.26 -20.76 6.24
N LYS A 143 14.04 -19.62 5.58
CA LYS A 143 14.34 -18.29 6.11
C LYS A 143 13.17 -17.77 6.95
N VAL A 144 13.47 -16.94 7.92
CA VAL A 144 12.47 -16.29 8.77
C VAL A 144 11.97 -15.01 8.08
N LEU A 145 10.66 -14.98 7.80
CA LEU A 145 9.96 -13.76 7.43
C LEU A 145 9.37 -13.12 8.68
N GLY A 146 9.81 -11.92 9.01
CA GLY A 146 9.18 -11.05 10.01
C GLY A 146 8.16 -10.14 9.33
N ILE A 147 6.90 -10.23 9.72
CA ILE A 147 5.82 -9.37 9.24
C ILE A 147 5.49 -8.36 10.32
N VAL A 148 5.59 -7.06 10.01
CA VAL A 148 5.12 -5.98 10.87
C VAL A 148 3.78 -5.48 10.32
N GLY A 149 2.70 -5.79 11.07
CA GLY A 149 1.32 -5.57 10.63
C GLY A 149 0.70 -6.80 9.98
N LEU A 150 -0.05 -7.61 10.74
CA LEU A 150 -0.72 -8.82 10.25
C LEU A 150 -2.19 -8.58 9.89
N GLY A 151 -2.44 -7.46 9.20
CA GLY A 151 -3.76 -7.14 8.63
C GLY A 151 -4.09 -7.97 7.38
N THR A 152 -5.01 -7.47 6.56
CA THR A 152 -5.47 -8.18 5.35
C THR A 152 -4.34 -8.52 4.38
N ILE A 153 -3.38 -7.59 4.18
CA ILE A 153 -2.20 -7.79 3.31
C ILE A 153 -1.21 -8.73 3.98
N GLY A 154 -0.82 -8.46 5.23
CA GLY A 154 0.17 -9.28 5.95
C GLY A 154 -0.21 -10.75 6.03
N LYS A 155 -1.51 -11.08 6.24
CA LYS A 155 -2.02 -12.46 6.23
C LYS A 155 -1.87 -13.14 4.86
N LYS A 156 -2.02 -12.39 3.76
CA LYS A 156 -1.81 -12.94 2.40
C LYS A 156 -0.32 -13.15 2.12
N VAL A 157 0.53 -12.21 2.50
CA VAL A 157 2.00 -12.35 2.40
C VAL A 157 2.47 -13.56 3.21
N ALA A 158 1.95 -13.76 4.43
CA ALA A 158 2.27 -14.93 5.25
C ALA A 158 1.99 -16.25 4.50
N LYS A 159 0.79 -16.38 3.89
CA LYS A 159 0.41 -17.57 3.12
C LYS A 159 1.30 -17.80 1.91
N LEU A 160 1.63 -16.74 1.16
CA LEU A 160 2.53 -16.83 0.00
C LEU A 160 3.93 -17.25 0.43
N ALA A 161 4.48 -16.61 1.48
CA ALA A 161 5.80 -16.93 2.01
C ALA A 161 5.91 -18.39 2.50
N GLN A 162 4.87 -18.90 3.15
CA GLN A 162 4.79 -20.31 3.56
C GLN A 162 4.80 -21.27 2.38
N ALA A 163 4.16 -20.92 1.26
CA ALA A 163 4.22 -21.72 0.03
C ALA A 163 5.65 -21.78 -0.55
N PHE A 164 6.48 -20.76 -0.28
CA PHE A 164 7.92 -20.78 -0.57
C PHE A 164 8.77 -21.44 0.52
N GLY A 165 8.15 -22.02 1.55
CA GLY A 165 8.83 -22.74 2.64
C GLY A 165 9.48 -21.80 3.67
N MET A 166 9.05 -20.57 3.80
CA MET A 166 9.51 -19.66 4.86
C MET A 166 8.85 -19.93 6.20
N ILE A 167 9.53 -19.60 7.30
CA ILE A 167 9.00 -19.56 8.66
C ILE A 167 8.47 -18.17 8.90
N VAL A 168 7.20 -18.03 9.30
CA VAL A 168 6.57 -16.71 9.43
C VAL A 168 6.39 -16.34 10.90
N HIS A 169 7.04 -15.24 11.31
CA HIS A 169 6.80 -14.55 12.56
C HIS A 169 6.12 -13.21 12.29
N TYR A 170 5.31 -12.73 13.23
CA TYR A 170 4.67 -11.43 13.07
C TYR A 170 4.68 -10.61 14.36
N TYR A 171 4.62 -9.29 14.17
CA TYR A 171 4.29 -8.30 15.19
C TYR A 171 3.07 -7.51 14.72
N ASP A 172 2.15 -7.30 15.62
CA ASP A 172 0.98 -6.44 15.44
C ASP A 172 0.58 -5.86 16.80
N ILE A 173 -0.05 -4.69 16.81
CA ILE A 173 -0.62 -4.12 18.05
C ILE A 173 -1.76 -4.98 18.59
N LYS A 174 -2.43 -5.73 17.72
CA LYS A 174 -3.46 -6.72 18.07
C LYS A 174 -2.94 -8.12 17.79
N ARG A 175 -2.50 -8.80 18.85
CA ARG A 175 -2.10 -10.20 18.75
C ARG A 175 -3.32 -11.07 18.42
N LEU A 176 -3.16 -12.03 17.51
CA LEU A 176 -4.14 -13.07 17.23
C LEU A 176 -4.27 -14.02 18.42
N LYS A 177 -5.41 -14.71 18.52
CA LYS A 177 -5.55 -15.86 19.42
C LYS A 177 -4.66 -17.01 18.94
N GLU A 178 -4.30 -17.90 19.85
CA GLU A 178 -3.42 -19.03 19.54
C GLU A 178 -4.00 -19.94 18.43
N GLU A 179 -5.31 -20.17 18.46
CA GLU A 179 -5.96 -20.96 17.41
C GLU A 179 -5.90 -20.30 16.03
N GLU A 180 -5.93 -18.94 15.99
CA GLU A 180 -5.79 -18.19 14.75
C GLU A 180 -4.33 -18.20 14.26
N GLU A 181 -3.35 -18.12 15.19
CA GLU A 181 -1.93 -18.26 14.87
C GLU A 181 -1.65 -19.65 14.29
N ASP A 182 -2.19 -20.70 14.89
CA ASP A 182 -2.04 -22.10 14.44
C ASP A 182 -2.68 -22.29 13.05
N ALA A 183 -3.90 -21.82 12.87
CA ALA A 183 -4.62 -21.93 11.60
C ALA A 183 -3.91 -21.19 10.45
N LEU A 184 -3.22 -20.08 10.74
CA LEU A 184 -2.42 -19.33 9.77
C LEU A 184 -0.99 -19.84 9.65
N GLY A 185 -0.51 -20.68 10.57
CA GLY A 185 0.88 -21.13 10.62
C GLY A 185 1.88 -20.01 10.93
N VAL A 186 1.49 -19.03 11.74
CA VAL A 186 2.31 -17.88 12.12
C VAL A 186 2.56 -17.84 13.63
N ARG A 187 3.59 -17.12 14.08
CA ARG A 187 3.86 -16.94 15.51
C ARG A 187 4.14 -15.49 15.86
N PHE A 188 3.44 -15.00 16.87
CA PHE A 188 3.68 -13.67 17.42
C PHE A 188 5.07 -13.57 18.03
N ARG A 189 5.74 -12.44 17.80
CA ARG A 189 6.99 -12.04 18.46
C ARG A 189 6.94 -10.54 18.74
N LEU A 190 7.63 -10.11 19.79
CA LEU A 190 7.82 -8.68 20.03
C LEU A 190 8.68 -8.06 18.92
N LEU A 191 8.49 -6.77 18.64
CA LEU A 191 9.20 -6.09 17.55
C LEU A 191 10.73 -6.25 17.62
N PRO A 192 11.41 -6.11 18.80
CA PRO A 192 12.84 -6.35 18.89
C PRO A 192 13.28 -7.78 18.54
N GLU A 193 12.42 -8.78 18.77
CA GLU A 193 12.71 -10.17 18.40
C GLU A 193 12.54 -10.37 16.88
N ILE A 194 11.47 -9.78 16.30
CA ILE A 194 11.27 -9.76 14.83
C ILE A 194 12.52 -9.21 14.15
N LEU A 195 13.00 -8.05 14.58
CA LEU A 195 14.15 -7.38 13.98
C LEU A 195 15.43 -8.23 14.02
N ARG A 196 15.73 -8.84 15.19
CA ARG A 196 16.96 -9.65 15.36
C ARG A 196 16.93 -10.96 14.58
N HIS A 197 15.76 -11.58 14.42
CA HIS A 197 15.68 -12.94 13.90
C HIS A 197 15.27 -13.03 12.45
N SER A 198 14.70 -11.97 11.87
CA SER A 198 14.24 -11.97 10.48
C SER A 198 15.40 -12.01 9.48
N ASP A 199 15.28 -12.87 8.51
CA ASP A 199 16.08 -12.84 7.29
C ASP A 199 15.45 -11.91 6.24
N VAL A 200 14.12 -11.75 6.29
CA VAL A 200 13.36 -10.76 5.54
C VAL A 200 12.39 -10.08 6.49
N LEU A 201 12.35 -8.75 6.48
CA LEU A 201 11.37 -7.93 7.20
C LEU A 201 10.41 -7.32 6.18
N SER A 202 9.10 -7.55 6.34
CA SER A 202 8.07 -6.98 5.46
C SER A 202 7.08 -6.14 6.23
N LEU A 203 6.86 -4.89 5.78
CA LEU A 203 6.09 -3.89 6.49
C LEU A 203 4.71 -3.70 5.87
N HIS A 204 3.66 -3.83 6.68
CA HIS A 204 2.25 -3.75 6.27
C HIS A 204 1.40 -2.95 7.28
N VAL A 205 2.00 -1.96 7.92
CA VAL A 205 1.32 -1.07 8.88
C VAL A 205 0.85 0.22 8.20
N PRO A 206 -0.20 0.88 8.70
CA PRO A 206 -0.54 2.23 8.28
C PRO A 206 0.51 3.23 8.75
N LEU A 207 0.57 4.41 8.14
CA LEU A 207 1.35 5.54 8.64
C LEU A 207 0.52 6.35 9.63
N ASN A 208 1.02 6.46 10.85
CA ASN A 208 0.50 7.31 11.92
C ASN A 208 1.63 7.66 12.90
N ASP A 209 1.34 8.40 13.95
CA ASP A 209 2.35 8.84 14.92
C ASP A 209 3.12 7.68 15.56
N SER A 210 2.50 6.52 15.77
CA SER A 210 3.15 5.35 16.38
C SER A 210 3.99 4.53 15.40
N THR A 211 3.81 4.71 14.10
CA THR A 211 4.52 3.97 13.05
C THR A 211 5.47 4.84 12.23
N HIS A 212 5.42 6.16 12.40
CA HIS A 212 6.37 7.08 11.80
C HIS A 212 7.78 6.79 12.30
N HIS A 213 8.71 6.47 11.40
CA HIS A 213 10.09 6.08 11.69
C HIS A 213 10.22 4.94 12.72
N MET A 214 9.21 4.04 12.78
CA MET A 214 9.28 2.89 13.69
C MET A 214 10.44 1.93 13.38
N ILE A 215 10.98 2.01 12.17
CA ILE A 215 12.22 1.34 11.76
C ILE A 215 13.26 2.42 11.54
N GLY A 216 13.92 2.81 12.61
CA GLY A 216 14.97 3.81 12.61
C GLY A 216 16.37 3.19 12.66
N LYS A 217 17.36 4.02 13.01
CA LYS A 217 18.77 3.64 13.06
C LYS A 217 19.04 2.47 14.02
N ASP A 218 18.42 2.48 15.19
CA ASP A 218 18.65 1.48 16.23
C ASP A 218 17.98 0.13 15.85
N GLU A 219 16.80 0.19 15.23
CA GLU A 219 16.09 -0.97 14.70
C GLU A 219 16.87 -1.63 13.56
N LEU A 220 17.41 -0.83 12.66
CA LEU A 220 18.26 -1.31 11.57
C LEU A 220 19.57 -1.92 12.05
N ALA A 221 20.16 -1.34 13.12
CA ALA A 221 21.44 -1.80 13.67
C ALA A 221 21.37 -3.20 14.32
N VAL A 222 20.19 -3.64 14.79
CA VAL A 222 20.03 -4.97 15.41
C VAL A 222 19.63 -6.04 14.39
N MET A 223 19.34 -5.69 13.15
CA MET A 223 19.01 -6.63 12.09
C MET A 223 20.24 -7.40 11.61
N LYS A 224 20.01 -8.58 11.02
CA LYS A 224 21.10 -9.36 10.40
C LYS A 224 21.67 -8.59 9.21
N LYS A 225 23.00 -8.62 9.01
CA LYS A 225 23.64 -8.05 7.81
C LYS A 225 23.16 -8.70 6.52
N SER A 226 22.70 -9.95 6.57
CA SER A 226 22.10 -10.67 5.47
C SER A 226 20.62 -10.38 5.28
N ALA A 227 20.01 -9.51 6.08
CA ALA A 227 18.58 -9.23 6.05
C ALA A 227 18.17 -8.39 4.84
N VAL A 228 16.98 -8.65 4.35
CA VAL A 228 16.28 -7.87 3.33
C VAL A 228 15.10 -7.15 3.99
N ILE A 229 14.88 -5.88 3.66
CA ILE A 229 13.68 -5.14 4.03
C ILE A 229 12.78 -5.00 2.80
N VAL A 230 11.47 -5.22 2.98
CA VAL A 230 10.44 -4.96 1.98
C VAL A 230 9.43 -3.97 2.54
N ASN A 231 9.24 -2.85 1.85
CA ASN A 231 8.23 -1.86 2.23
C ASN A 231 7.27 -1.58 1.08
N THR A 232 6.03 -2.02 1.24
CA THR A 232 4.88 -1.75 0.36
C THR A 232 3.76 -1.04 1.12
N SER A 233 4.10 -0.41 2.26
CA SER A 233 3.15 0.31 3.12
C SER A 233 3.22 1.83 2.89
N ARG A 234 4.10 2.54 3.62
CA ARG A 234 4.40 3.96 3.46
C ARG A 234 5.89 4.21 3.67
N GLY A 235 6.49 5.13 2.91
CA GLY A 235 7.91 5.50 3.04
C GLY A 235 8.29 5.85 4.46
N PRO A 236 7.65 6.84 5.10
CA PRO A 236 8.01 7.32 6.43
C PRO A 236 7.81 6.32 7.59
N VAL A 237 7.42 5.07 7.33
CA VAL A 237 7.48 3.98 8.33
C VAL A 237 8.92 3.61 8.63
N ILE A 238 9.83 3.81 7.68
CA ILE A 238 11.28 3.66 7.85
C ILE A 238 11.92 5.05 7.85
N ASP A 239 12.92 5.29 8.67
CA ASP A 239 13.83 6.42 8.48
C ASP A 239 14.68 6.15 7.23
N GLU A 240 14.31 6.79 6.10
CA GLU A 240 14.94 6.57 4.80
C GLU A 240 16.44 6.89 4.81
N LYS A 241 16.87 7.90 5.60
CA LYS A 241 18.28 8.25 5.73
C LYS A 241 19.07 7.18 6.46
N ALA A 242 18.52 6.67 7.55
CA ALA A 242 19.13 5.58 8.32
C ALA A 242 19.19 4.29 7.49
N MET A 243 18.13 3.97 6.73
CA MET A 243 18.10 2.81 5.83
C MET A 243 19.13 2.95 4.71
N THR A 244 19.22 4.11 4.07
CA THR A 244 20.23 4.40 3.03
C THR A 244 21.65 4.19 3.56
N ALA A 245 21.94 4.66 4.77
CA ALA A 245 23.24 4.46 5.43
C ALA A 245 23.52 2.98 5.70
N ALA A 246 22.54 2.22 6.19
CA ALA A 246 22.68 0.79 6.46
C ALA A 246 22.91 -0.02 5.17
N LEU A 247 22.21 0.32 4.08
CA LEU A 247 22.38 -0.32 2.77
C LEU A 247 23.75 0.01 2.16
N SER A 248 24.17 1.28 2.20
CA SER A 248 25.46 1.73 1.64
C SER A 248 26.66 1.16 2.39
N SER A 249 26.54 0.94 3.70
CA SER A 249 27.61 0.34 4.54
C SER A 249 27.64 -1.20 4.51
N GLY A 250 26.66 -1.85 3.85
CA GLY A 250 26.54 -3.31 3.85
C GLY A 250 26.05 -3.89 5.19
N ASN A 251 25.46 -3.09 6.06
CA ASN A 251 24.80 -3.55 7.27
C ASN A 251 23.41 -4.16 7.01
N LEU A 252 22.89 -3.98 5.79
CA LEU A 252 21.75 -4.71 5.22
C LEU A 252 22.14 -5.28 3.87
N PHE A 253 21.63 -6.49 3.58
CA PHE A 253 21.86 -7.13 2.28
C PHE A 253 21.17 -6.37 1.15
N GLY A 254 19.96 -5.88 1.35
CA GLY A 254 19.23 -5.11 0.35
C GLY A 254 17.83 -4.70 0.81
N ALA A 255 17.16 -3.92 -0.03
CA ALA A 255 15.79 -3.50 0.19
C ALA A 255 14.93 -3.55 -1.08
N GLY A 256 13.65 -3.91 -0.92
CA GLY A 256 12.62 -3.81 -1.95
C GLY A 256 11.59 -2.75 -1.53
N LEU A 257 11.52 -1.65 -2.26
CA LEU A 257 10.74 -0.48 -1.87
C LEU A 257 9.76 -0.08 -2.97
N ASP A 258 8.49 -0.01 -2.62
CA ASP A 258 7.45 0.53 -3.50
C ASP A 258 7.03 1.95 -3.09
N VAL A 259 7.50 2.40 -1.92
CA VAL A 259 7.12 3.68 -1.29
C VAL A 259 8.35 4.41 -0.74
N PHE A 260 8.29 5.75 -0.70
CA PHE A 260 9.39 6.63 -0.35
C PHE A 260 8.93 7.75 0.59
N ASP A 261 9.88 8.41 1.26
CA ASP A 261 9.58 9.58 2.10
C ASP A 261 8.98 10.73 1.28
N GLU A 262 9.54 10.95 0.09
CA GLU A 262 9.03 11.93 -0.88
C GLU A 262 8.57 11.22 -2.15
N GLU A 263 7.31 11.44 -2.54
CA GLU A 263 6.69 10.89 -3.75
C GLU A 263 6.06 12.00 -4.60
N PRO A 264 6.48 12.18 -5.88
CA PRO A 264 7.51 11.43 -6.62
C PRO A 264 8.92 11.59 -6.05
N THR A 265 9.69 10.48 -6.05
CA THR A 265 11.06 10.46 -5.53
C THR A 265 11.96 11.42 -6.31
N PRO A 266 12.66 12.34 -5.64
CA PRO A 266 13.52 13.31 -6.32
C PRO A 266 14.74 12.63 -6.98
N PRO A 267 15.21 13.13 -8.16
CA PRO A 267 16.29 12.51 -8.93
C PRO A 267 17.64 12.38 -8.20
N ASN A 268 17.83 13.17 -7.15
CA ASN A 268 19.04 13.15 -6.32
C ASN A 268 18.93 12.25 -5.08
N ASN A 269 17.85 11.52 -4.92
CA ASN A 269 17.69 10.60 -3.80
C ASN A 269 18.82 9.54 -3.82
N PRO A 270 19.58 9.37 -2.72
CA PRO A 270 20.72 8.46 -2.66
C PRO A 270 20.35 6.99 -2.92
N LEU A 271 19.13 6.56 -2.57
CA LEU A 271 18.64 5.20 -2.83
C LEU A 271 18.72 4.82 -4.31
N LEU A 272 18.52 5.78 -5.22
CA LEU A 272 18.53 5.56 -6.67
C LEU A 272 19.91 5.12 -7.21
N LYS A 273 20.97 5.29 -6.42
CA LYS A 273 22.35 4.95 -6.79
C LYS A 273 22.83 3.62 -6.24
N LEU A 274 22.02 2.97 -5.40
CA LEU A 274 22.39 1.71 -4.75
C LEU A 274 22.05 0.52 -5.68
N ASP A 275 22.93 -0.44 -5.79
CA ASP A 275 22.75 -1.66 -6.60
C ASP A 275 22.09 -2.81 -5.82
N ASN A 276 21.94 -2.63 -4.51
CA ASN A 276 21.30 -3.58 -3.60
C ASN A 276 19.85 -3.24 -3.26
N VAL A 277 19.21 -2.38 -4.05
CA VAL A 277 17.81 -2.04 -3.90
C VAL A 277 17.00 -2.38 -5.17
N VAL A 278 15.72 -2.71 -4.97
CA VAL A 278 14.72 -2.83 -6.03
C VAL A 278 13.62 -1.83 -5.74
N LEU A 279 13.39 -0.91 -6.68
CA LEU A 279 12.51 0.24 -6.49
C LEU A 279 11.35 0.19 -7.48
N THR A 280 10.13 0.44 -7.00
CA THR A 280 8.93 0.59 -7.81
C THR A 280 8.16 1.84 -7.37
N ALA A 281 7.37 2.42 -8.27
CA ALA A 281 6.83 3.78 -8.12
C ALA A 281 5.41 3.77 -7.51
N HIS A 282 5.25 3.21 -6.31
CA HIS A 282 3.98 3.07 -5.56
C HIS A 282 2.90 2.34 -6.39
N LEU A 283 3.33 1.28 -7.10
CA LEU A 283 2.50 0.50 -8.02
C LEU A 283 2.18 -0.92 -7.51
N ALA A 284 2.46 -1.23 -6.24
CA ALA A 284 2.09 -2.51 -5.65
C ALA A 284 0.56 -2.75 -5.64
N GLY A 285 -0.21 -1.68 -5.53
CA GLY A 285 -1.67 -1.76 -5.40
C GLY A 285 -2.47 -1.73 -6.70
N PRO A 286 -2.17 -0.88 -7.69
CA PRO A 286 -3.02 -0.67 -8.87
C PRO A 286 -2.71 -1.68 -9.98
N THR A 287 -3.27 -2.90 -9.88
CA THR A 287 -3.34 -3.85 -10.99
C THR A 287 -4.68 -3.74 -11.73
N PHE A 288 -4.78 -4.32 -12.91
CA PHE A 288 -6.03 -4.37 -13.68
C PHE A 288 -7.17 -4.96 -12.83
N GLU A 289 -6.94 -6.11 -12.19
CA GLU A 289 -7.92 -6.83 -11.38
C GLU A 289 -8.28 -6.07 -10.09
N SER A 290 -7.29 -5.43 -9.47
CA SER A 290 -7.54 -4.64 -8.27
C SER A 290 -8.37 -3.38 -8.59
N ASN A 291 -8.15 -2.73 -9.74
CA ASN A 291 -8.94 -1.58 -10.17
C ASN A 291 -10.40 -1.96 -10.43
N ILE A 292 -10.67 -3.12 -11.06
CA ILE A 292 -12.02 -3.67 -11.19
C ILE A 292 -12.67 -3.88 -9.82
N THR A 293 -11.95 -4.52 -8.90
CA THR A 293 -12.45 -4.81 -7.55
C THR A 293 -12.72 -3.50 -6.78
N ARG A 294 -11.83 -2.52 -6.88
CA ARG A 294 -11.98 -1.20 -6.25
C ARG A 294 -13.22 -0.47 -6.75
N LEU A 295 -13.43 -0.44 -8.06
CA LEU A 295 -14.61 0.21 -8.67
C LEU A 295 -15.90 -0.51 -8.28
N ARG A 296 -15.93 -1.84 -8.31
CA ARG A 296 -17.09 -2.63 -7.86
C ARG A 296 -17.44 -2.33 -6.41
N ASN A 297 -16.48 -2.43 -5.52
CA ASN A 297 -16.68 -2.10 -4.10
C ASN A 297 -17.20 -0.67 -3.93
N GLY A 298 -16.61 0.29 -4.66
CA GLY A 298 -17.04 1.69 -4.59
C GLY A 298 -18.47 1.89 -5.08
N PHE A 299 -18.84 1.31 -6.19
CA PHE A 299 -20.20 1.40 -6.75
C PHE A 299 -21.22 0.63 -5.91
N ASP A 300 -20.86 -0.53 -5.37
CA ASP A 300 -21.72 -1.25 -4.42
C ASP A 300 -22.03 -0.40 -3.20
N ASN A 301 -21.02 0.31 -2.68
CA ASN A 301 -21.19 1.20 -1.54
C ASN A 301 -22.05 2.43 -1.89
N VAL A 302 -21.89 3.00 -3.08
CA VAL A 302 -22.80 4.05 -3.60
C VAL A 302 -24.25 3.56 -3.64
N GLN A 303 -24.51 2.38 -4.20
CA GLN A 303 -25.86 1.82 -4.27
C GLN A 303 -26.46 1.56 -2.88
N ARG A 304 -25.66 1.11 -1.90
CA ARG A 304 -26.11 0.94 -0.51
C ARG A 304 -26.58 2.26 0.07
N VAL A 305 -25.74 3.30 0.00
CA VAL A 305 -26.07 4.63 0.53
C VAL A 305 -27.28 5.23 -0.20
N ALA A 306 -27.41 5.03 -1.50
CA ALA A 306 -28.57 5.46 -2.28
C ALA A 306 -29.89 4.81 -1.82
N ARG A 307 -29.83 3.58 -1.29
CA ARG A 307 -30.98 2.87 -0.69
C ARG A 307 -31.22 3.23 0.78
N GLY A 308 -30.42 4.14 1.37
CA GLY A 308 -30.49 4.48 2.79
C GLY A 308 -29.86 3.45 3.72
N GLU A 309 -29.05 2.52 3.17
CA GLU A 309 -28.28 1.55 3.96
C GLU A 309 -26.98 2.19 4.47
N PRO A 310 -26.43 1.75 5.62
CA PRO A 310 -25.15 2.25 6.12
C PRO A 310 -24.02 2.00 5.12
N ALA A 311 -23.11 2.97 4.98
CA ALA A 311 -21.91 2.81 4.18
C ALA A 311 -20.98 1.74 4.77
N LEU A 312 -20.31 0.98 3.89
CA LEU A 312 -19.25 0.04 4.28
C LEU A 312 -17.89 0.75 4.30
N TRP A 313 -16.95 0.19 5.07
CA TRP A 313 -15.54 0.65 5.14
C TRP A 313 -15.39 2.14 5.50
N VAL A 314 -16.29 2.66 6.31
CA VAL A 314 -16.11 4.00 6.90
C VAL A 314 -14.75 4.01 7.61
N VAL A 315 -14.01 5.10 7.42
CA VAL A 315 -12.70 5.29 8.07
C VAL A 315 -12.87 5.10 9.58
N PRO A 316 -12.05 4.26 10.25
CA PRO A 316 -12.29 3.84 11.65
C PRO A 316 -12.43 4.99 12.63
N GLU A 317 -11.68 6.07 12.44
CA GLU A 317 -11.71 7.28 13.28
C GLU A 317 -13.02 8.07 13.16
N LEU A 318 -13.83 7.77 12.13
CA LEU A 318 -15.12 8.41 11.85
C LEU A 318 -16.30 7.43 12.01
N ALA A 319 -16.02 6.16 12.28
CA ALA A 319 -17.04 5.17 12.61
C ALA A 319 -17.47 5.38 14.07
N GLY A 320 -18.61 6.01 14.29
CA GLY A 320 -19.19 6.25 15.61
C GLY A 320 -19.60 4.98 16.34
#